data_230b722a0e403c2c486b60c519aa28cf
#
_entry.id   230b722a0e403c2c486b60c519aa28cf
#
_cell.length_a   1.000
_cell.length_b   1.000
_cell.length_c   1.000
_cell.angle_alpha   90.00
_cell.angle_beta   90.00
_cell.angle_gamma   90.00
#
_symmetry.space_group_name_H-M   'P 1'
#
loop_
_entity.id
_entity.type
_entity.pdbx_description
1 polymer ?
#
loop_
_entity_poly.entity_id
_entity_poly.type
_entity_poly.pdbx_seq_one_letter_code
_entity_poly.pdbx_strand_id
1 'polypeptide(L)'
;MMRIFGGKKGPSGFSASSTAEEVTQGIDGTGLTAIVTGSSSGIGEETSRVLALRGVHVVMAVRNLDSGRKAKEAILKEIPTAKIDVMQLDLSSLESVRKFASEYVSLGRPLNILINNAGIMASPFTLSQDKIELQFATNYLGKLQLLTGKDS
;
A
#
# COMPACT_ATOMS: atom_id res chain seq x y z
N MET A 1 0.77 -19.01 23.64
CA MET A 1 0.44 -18.84 22.20
C MET A 1 1.42 -19.69 21.39
N MET A 2 0.96 -20.75 20.78
CA MET A 2 1.80 -21.78 20.13
C MET A 2 2.34 -21.23 18.81
N ARG A 3 3.69 -21.08 18.68
CA ARG A 3 4.36 -20.73 17.42
C ARG A 3 4.28 -21.91 16.46
N ILE A 4 3.32 -21.91 15.54
CA ILE A 4 3.07 -23.02 14.60
C ILE A 4 4.05 -23.07 13.41
N PHE A 5 4.83 -22.00 13.17
CA PHE A 5 5.78 -21.94 12.05
C PHE A 5 7.15 -21.40 12.49
N GLY A 6 7.89 -22.24 13.23
CA GLY A 6 9.32 -22.04 13.44
C GLY A 6 10.11 -22.57 12.23
N GLY A 7 10.08 -21.86 11.11
CA GLY A 7 10.89 -22.23 9.95
C GLY A 7 12.37 -22.01 10.23
N LYS A 8 13.26 -22.91 9.75
CA LYS A 8 14.72 -22.69 9.74
C LYS A 8 15.01 -21.38 9.00
N LYS A 9 15.95 -20.59 9.53
CA LYS A 9 16.43 -19.38 8.84
C LYS A 9 17.03 -19.77 7.48
N GLY A 10 16.62 -19.08 6.43
CA GLY A 10 17.19 -19.24 5.09
C GLY A 10 18.57 -18.58 4.95
N PRO A 11 19.17 -18.59 3.74
CA PRO A 11 20.45 -17.93 3.48
C PRO A 11 20.48 -16.44 3.80
N SER A 12 19.31 -15.78 3.77
CA SER A 12 19.14 -14.36 4.17
C SER A 12 19.24 -14.12 5.68
N GLY A 13 19.27 -15.16 6.50
CA GLY A 13 19.20 -15.07 7.95
C GLY A 13 17.78 -14.91 8.51
N PHE A 14 16.76 -14.82 7.64
CA PHE A 14 15.34 -14.65 8.01
C PHE A 14 14.53 -15.92 7.79
N SER A 15 13.34 -15.98 8.39
CA SER A 15 12.42 -17.11 8.31
C SER A 15 10.98 -16.63 8.11
N ALA A 16 10.04 -17.54 7.94
CA ALA A 16 8.60 -17.21 7.88
C ALA A 16 8.05 -16.55 9.15
N SER A 17 8.80 -16.58 10.26
CA SER A 17 8.43 -15.90 11.50
C SER A 17 9.11 -14.53 11.71
N SER A 18 9.97 -14.11 10.78
CA SER A 18 10.61 -12.79 10.86
C SER A 18 9.59 -11.69 10.61
N THR A 19 9.66 -10.64 11.42
CA THR A 19 8.79 -9.47 11.28
C THR A 19 9.31 -8.49 10.22
N ALA A 20 8.43 -7.60 9.75
CA ALA A 20 8.82 -6.56 8.81
C ALA A 20 9.90 -5.63 9.38
N GLU A 21 9.85 -5.35 10.68
CA GLU A 21 10.88 -4.55 11.35
C GLU A 21 12.24 -5.25 11.40
N GLU A 22 12.26 -6.56 11.71
CA GLU A 22 13.50 -7.35 11.73
C GLU A 22 14.17 -7.38 10.36
N VAL A 23 13.40 -7.63 9.29
CA VAL A 23 13.96 -7.75 7.94
C VAL A 23 14.41 -6.41 7.34
N THR A 24 13.95 -5.29 7.88
CA THR A 24 14.33 -3.94 7.45
C THR A 24 15.29 -3.24 8.40
N GLN A 25 15.74 -3.92 9.46
CA GLN A 25 16.65 -3.32 10.44
C GLN A 25 17.94 -2.80 9.78
N GLY A 26 18.32 -1.56 10.09
CA GLY A 26 19.52 -0.92 9.53
C GLY A 26 19.33 -0.34 8.12
N ILE A 27 18.12 -0.46 7.51
CA ILE A 27 17.84 0.19 6.23
C ILE A 27 17.46 1.65 6.49
N ASP A 28 18.07 2.56 5.75
CA ASP A 28 17.68 3.97 5.68
C ASP A 28 16.98 4.24 4.35
N GLY A 29 15.68 4.59 4.44
CA GLY A 29 14.84 4.95 3.30
C GLY A 29 14.62 6.46 3.16
N THR A 30 15.40 7.27 3.86
CA THR A 30 15.29 8.74 3.80
C THR A 30 15.44 9.24 2.37
N GLY A 31 14.54 10.12 1.96
CA GLY A 31 14.50 10.66 0.58
C GLY A 31 13.72 9.81 -0.42
N LEU A 32 13.32 8.59 -0.07
CA LEU A 32 12.46 7.78 -0.91
C LEU A 32 10.98 8.08 -0.65
N THR A 33 10.16 7.94 -1.71
CA THR A 33 8.70 8.01 -1.63
C THR A 33 8.10 6.69 -2.08
N ALA A 34 7.17 6.17 -1.29
CA ALA A 34 6.42 4.95 -1.57
C ALA A 34 4.93 5.22 -1.66
N ILE A 35 4.25 4.58 -2.63
CA ILE A 35 2.78 4.44 -2.64
C ILE A 35 2.45 3.02 -2.19
N VAL A 36 1.54 2.89 -1.21
CA VAL A 36 1.02 1.59 -0.75
C VAL A 36 -0.49 1.58 -0.94
N THR A 37 -1.00 0.69 -1.82
CA THR A 37 -2.43 0.57 -2.05
C THR A 37 -3.09 -0.30 -0.97
N GLY A 38 -4.32 0.06 -0.55
CA GLY A 38 -5.07 -0.68 0.47
C GLY A 38 -4.41 -0.64 1.85
N SER A 39 -3.86 0.50 2.22
CA SER A 39 -3.03 0.69 3.41
C SER A 39 -3.78 1.16 4.66
N SER A 40 -5.12 1.11 4.65
CA SER A 40 -5.94 1.49 5.81
C SER A 40 -6.10 0.39 6.87
N SER A 41 -5.58 -0.81 6.63
CA SER A 41 -5.68 -1.94 7.57
C SER A 41 -4.73 -3.08 7.18
N GLY A 42 -4.47 -3.99 8.14
CA GLY A 42 -3.78 -5.25 7.91
C GLY A 42 -2.36 -5.10 7.34
N ILE A 43 -2.02 -5.92 6.34
CA ILE A 43 -0.67 -5.95 5.75
C ILE A 43 -0.27 -4.60 5.16
N GLY A 44 -1.19 -3.89 4.50
CA GLY A 44 -0.90 -2.58 3.91
C GLY A 44 -0.61 -1.50 4.94
N GLU A 45 -1.32 -1.50 6.07
CA GLU A 45 -1.07 -0.59 7.20
C GLU A 45 0.30 -0.87 7.83
N GLU A 46 0.60 -2.15 8.12
CA GLU A 46 1.89 -2.55 8.68
C GLU A 46 3.06 -2.25 7.73
N THR A 47 2.88 -2.50 6.43
CA THR A 47 3.87 -2.13 5.40
C THR A 47 4.14 -0.62 5.43
N SER A 48 3.08 0.19 5.49
CA SER A 48 3.19 1.65 5.56
C SER A 48 3.90 2.11 6.84
N ARG A 49 3.58 1.49 7.98
CA ARG A 49 4.20 1.78 9.27
C ARG A 49 5.71 1.50 9.22
N VAL A 50 6.10 0.33 8.74
CA VAL A 50 7.51 -0.06 8.71
C VAL A 50 8.32 0.76 7.70
N LEU A 51 7.77 1.05 6.52
CA LEU A 51 8.43 1.97 5.57
C LEU A 51 8.64 3.36 6.20
N ALA A 52 7.62 3.90 6.87
CA ALA A 52 7.73 5.18 7.57
C ALA A 52 8.76 5.14 8.71
N LEU A 53 8.84 4.02 9.46
CA LEU A 53 9.86 3.80 10.48
C LEU A 53 11.29 3.84 9.90
N ARG A 54 11.45 3.45 8.63
CA ARG A 54 12.73 3.51 7.90
C ARG A 54 12.96 4.86 7.18
N GLY A 55 12.14 5.88 7.47
CA GLY A 55 12.31 7.24 6.93
C GLY A 55 11.73 7.45 5.53
N VAL A 56 11.07 6.46 4.94
CA VAL A 56 10.39 6.59 3.65
C VAL A 56 9.17 7.51 3.80
N HIS A 57 8.96 8.41 2.85
CA HIS A 57 7.70 9.15 2.74
C HIS A 57 6.63 8.24 2.16
N VAL A 58 5.59 7.93 2.92
CA VAL A 58 4.56 6.97 2.51
C VAL A 58 3.28 7.69 2.10
N VAL A 59 2.80 7.40 0.89
CA VAL A 59 1.46 7.76 0.42
C VAL A 59 0.55 6.56 0.59
N MET A 60 -0.33 6.64 1.55
CA MET A 60 -1.35 5.64 1.84
C MET A 60 -2.52 5.82 0.86
N ALA A 61 -2.57 5.00 -0.19
CA ALA A 61 -3.64 5.02 -1.18
C ALA A 61 -4.79 4.12 -0.72
N VAL A 62 -5.93 4.73 -0.36
CA VAL A 62 -7.03 4.07 0.33
C VAL A 62 -8.37 4.37 -0.32
N ARG A 63 -9.30 3.41 -0.31
CA ARG A 63 -10.67 3.63 -0.81
C ARG A 63 -11.47 4.56 0.10
N ASN A 64 -11.33 4.40 1.41
CA ASN A 64 -12.01 5.21 2.42
C ASN A 64 -11.00 6.12 3.13
N LEU A 65 -11.13 7.42 2.95
CA LEU A 65 -10.23 8.43 3.52
C LEU A 65 -10.26 8.46 5.06
N ASP A 66 -11.43 8.24 5.67
CA ASP A 66 -11.54 8.29 7.14
C ASP A 66 -10.80 7.11 7.79
N SER A 67 -10.91 5.93 7.19
CA SER A 67 -10.12 4.77 7.61
C SER A 67 -8.62 5.00 7.42
N GLY A 68 -8.24 5.60 6.29
CA GLY A 68 -6.84 5.96 6.02
C GLY A 68 -6.29 6.99 7.01
N ARG A 69 -7.07 8.01 7.37
CA ARG A 69 -6.68 9.02 8.37
C ARG A 69 -6.49 8.39 9.75
N LYS A 70 -7.39 7.50 10.18
CA LYS A 70 -7.26 6.78 11.45
C LYS A 70 -5.99 5.93 11.49
N ALA A 71 -5.68 5.20 10.42
CA ALA A 71 -4.45 4.41 10.31
C ALA A 71 -3.21 5.32 10.35
N LYS A 72 -3.21 6.43 9.62
CA LYS A 72 -2.14 7.45 9.69
C LYS A 72 -1.93 7.96 11.11
N GLU A 73 -3.00 8.32 11.81
CA GLU A 73 -2.93 8.81 13.19
C GLU A 73 -2.34 7.76 14.14
N ALA A 74 -2.70 6.48 13.97
CA ALA A 74 -2.13 5.38 14.74
C ALA A 74 -0.62 5.26 14.53
N ILE A 75 -0.18 5.33 13.27
CA ILE A 75 1.26 5.30 12.93
C ILE A 75 2.00 6.52 13.51
N LEU A 76 1.41 7.72 13.41
CA LEU A 76 2.03 8.95 13.94
C LEU A 76 2.13 8.97 15.47
N LYS A 77 1.25 8.29 16.18
CA LYS A 77 1.36 8.11 17.64
C LYS A 77 2.59 7.28 18.02
N GLU A 78 2.91 6.27 17.21
CA GLU A 78 4.08 5.41 17.42
C GLU A 78 5.36 6.03 16.86
N ILE A 79 5.27 6.68 15.69
CA ILE A 79 6.39 7.28 14.97
C ILE A 79 6.08 8.75 14.66
N PRO A 80 6.27 9.67 15.61
CA PRO A 80 5.88 11.08 15.44
C PRO A 80 6.58 11.80 14.28
N THR A 81 7.74 11.30 13.85
CA THR A 81 8.53 11.86 12.74
C THR A 81 8.15 11.29 11.37
N ALA A 82 7.21 10.34 11.30
CA ALA A 82 6.80 9.70 10.07
C ALA A 82 6.22 10.72 9.06
N LYS A 83 6.62 10.57 7.80
CA LYS A 83 6.10 11.36 6.68
C LYS A 83 5.03 10.53 5.97
N ILE A 84 3.76 10.83 6.21
CA ILE A 84 2.63 10.07 5.69
C ILE A 84 1.59 11.01 5.10
N ASP A 85 1.19 10.75 3.87
CA ASP A 85 0.02 11.32 3.23
C ASP A 85 -1.04 10.26 3.00
N VAL A 86 -2.31 10.68 2.97
CA VAL A 86 -3.44 9.81 2.64
C VAL A 86 -4.11 10.35 1.40
N MET A 87 -4.25 9.52 0.38
CA MET A 87 -4.91 9.87 -0.88
C MET A 87 -5.99 8.84 -1.22
N GLN A 88 -7.07 9.30 -1.84
CA GLN A 88 -8.17 8.42 -2.23
C GLN A 88 -7.83 7.63 -3.49
N LEU A 89 -8.01 6.31 -3.44
CA LEU A 89 -7.87 5.41 -4.58
C LEU A 89 -8.84 4.25 -4.47
N ASP A 90 -9.77 4.16 -5.43
CA ASP A 90 -10.59 2.98 -5.63
C ASP A 90 -10.14 2.25 -6.91
N LEU A 91 -9.47 1.11 -6.75
CA LEU A 91 -8.97 0.30 -7.87
C LEU A 91 -10.09 -0.38 -8.68
N SER A 92 -11.32 -0.38 -8.19
CA SER A 92 -12.49 -0.87 -8.94
C SER A 92 -13.08 0.17 -9.89
N SER A 93 -12.54 1.39 -9.90
CA SER A 93 -12.95 2.49 -10.78
C SER A 93 -11.74 3.05 -11.53
N LEU A 94 -11.73 2.90 -12.84
CA LEU A 94 -10.65 3.41 -13.69
C LEU A 94 -10.58 4.94 -13.63
N GLU A 95 -11.71 5.62 -13.47
CA GLU A 95 -11.76 7.07 -13.24
C GLU A 95 -11.03 7.45 -11.94
N SER A 96 -11.28 6.72 -10.84
CA SER A 96 -10.58 6.96 -9.57
C SER A 96 -9.07 6.77 -9.71
N VAL A 97 -8.63 5.76 -10.46
CA VAL A 97 -7.20 5.52 -10.72
C VAL A 97 -6.56 6.68 -11.48
N ARG A 98 -7.22 7.18 -12.55
CA ARG A 98 -6.74 8.34 -13.32
C ARG A 98 -6.66 9.60 -12.47
N LYS A 99 -7.70 9.86 -11.68
CA LYS A 99 -7.74 11.00 -10.76
C LYS A 99 -6.59 10.93 -9.74
N PHE A 100 -6.41 9.79 -9.08
CA PHE A 100 -5.30 9.57 -8.15
C PHE A 100 -3.94 9.81 -8.82
N ALA A 101 -3.70 9.25 -10.00
CA ALA A 101 -2.45 9.42 -10.72
C ALA A 101 -2.19 10.90 -11.08
N SER A 102 -3.20 11.60 -11.59
CA SER A 102 -3.12 13.03 -11.90
C SER A 102 -2.82 13.89 -10.67
N GLU A 103 -3.52 13.64 -9.56
CA GLU A 103 -3.28 14.33 -8.30
C GLU A 103 -1.87 14.05 -7.78
N TYR A 104 -1.40 12.78 -7.82
CA TYR A 104 -0.06 12.44 -7.37
C TYR A 104 1.03 13.14 -8.21
N VAL A 105 0.89 13.11 -9.54
CA VAL A 105 1.84 13.77 -10.46
C VAL A 105 1.88 15.28 -10.20
N SER A 106 0.73 15.91 -9.92
CA SER A 106 0.65 17.34 -9.63
C SER A 106 1.42 17.75 -8.35
N LEU A 107 1.67 16.81 -7.44
CA LEU A 107 2.49 17.07 -6.25
C LEU A 107 3.99 17.21 -6.58
N GLY A 108 4.43 16.87 -7.80
CA GLY A 108 5.82 16.96 -8.23
C GLY A 108 6.79 16.09 -7.44
N ARG A 109 6.30 15.04 -6.79
CA ARG A 109 7.11 14.13 -5.97
C ARG A 109 7.63 12.94 -6.78
N PRO A 110 8.85 12.46 -6.52
CA PRO A 110 9.32 11.23 -7.13
C PRO A 110 8.53 10.03 -6.60
N LEU A 111 8.33 9.02 -7.44
CA LEU A 111 7.85 7.71 -7.04
C LEU A 111 8.99 6.71 -7.14
N ASN A 112 9.47 6.22 -6.00
CA ASN A 112 10.56 5.26 -5.94
C ASN A 112 10.06 3.83 -5.74
N ILE A 113 8.96 3.67 -4.98
CA ILE A 113 8.42 2.35 -4.59
C ILE A 113 6.91 2.37 -4.80
N LEU A 114 6.37 1.40 -5.55
CA LEU A 114 4.93 1.16 -5.67
C LEU A 114 4.60 -0.24 -5.15
N ILE A 115 3.78 -0.30 -4.09
CA ILE A 115 3.34 -1.55 -3.49
C ILE A 115 1.85 -1.75 -3.78
N ASN A 116 1.57 -2.63 -4.73
CA ASN A 116 0.23 -3.05 -5.14
C ASN A 116 -0.36 -4.07 -4.15
N ASN A 117 -0.57 -3.65 -2.89
CA ASN A 117 -1.04 -4.51 -1.81
C ASN A 117 -2.57 -4.71 -1.84
N ALA A 118 -3.35 -3.70 -2.22
CA ALA A 118 -4.81 -3.83 -2.27
C ALA A 118 -5.26 -5.02 -3.12
N GLY A 119 -6.30 -5.68 -2.69
CA GLY A 119 -6.93 -6.77 -3.43
C GLY A 119 -8.20 -7.25 -2.73
N ILE A 120 -9.08 -7.87 -3.51
CA ILE A 120 -10.27 -8.54 -3.02
C ILE A 120 -10.27 -9.99 -3.48
N MET A 121 -10.88 -10.87 -2.69
CA MET A 121 -10.94 -12.29 -2.97
C MET A 121 -12.28 -12.87 -2.52
N ALA A 122 -12.74 -13.89 -3.26
CA ALA A 122 -13.94 -14.68 -2.92
C ALA A 122 -15.22 -13.83 -2.76
N SER A 123 -15.32 -12.69 -3.47
CA SER A 123 -16.58 -11.96 -3.57
C SER A 123 -17.54 -12.66 -4.53
N PRO A 124 -18.87 -12.58 -4.32
CA PRO A 124 -19.84 -12.96 -5.34
C PRO A 124 -19.56 -12.22 -6.66
N PHE A 125 -19.97 -12.83 -7.78
CA PHE A 125 -19.85 -12.14 -9.07
C PHE A 125 -20.59 -10.81 -9.03
N THR A 126 -19.83 -9.73 -9.23
CA THR A 126 -20.33 -8.35 -9.22
C THR A 126 -19.55 -7.56 -10.25
N LEU A 127 -20.20 -6.61 -10.90
CA LEU A 127 -19.54 -5.70 -11.83
C LEU A 127 -19.07 -4.43 -11.13
N SER A 128 -17.93 -3.92 -11.53
CA SER A 128 -17.41 -2.60 -11.16
C SER A 128 -18.24 -1.48 -11.84
N GLN A 129 -17.96 -0.23 -11.53
CA GLN A 129 -18.55 0.92 -12.23
C GLN A 129 -18.26 0.91 -13.73
N ASP A 130 -17.11 0.36 -14.13
CA ASP A 130 -16.68 0.23 -15.52
C ASP A 130 -17.27 -1.03 -16.20
N LYS A 131 -18.24 -1.72 -15.56
CA LYS A 131 -18.90 -2.95 -16.05
C LYS A 131 -17.94 -4.12 -16.27
N ILE A 132 -16.88 -4.17 -15.51
CA ILE A 132 -15.87 -5.24 -15.51
C ILE A 132 -16.07 -6.08 -14.24
N GLU A 133 -15.80 -7.39 -14.28
CA GLU A 133 -15.86 -8.24 -13.10
C GLU A 133 -14.97 -7.65 -11.98
N LEU A 134 -15.52 -7.54 -10.77
CA LEU A 134 -14.99 -6.70 -9.70
C LEU A 134 -13.59 -7.14 -9.22
N GLN A 135 -13.33 -8.45 -9.14
CA GLN A 135 -12.01 -8.95 -8.74
C GLN A 135 -10.98 -8.68 -9.83
N PHE A 136 -11.36 -8.89 -11.10
CA PHE A 136 -10.48 -8.59 -12.22
C PHE A 136 -10.20 -7.09 -12.34
N ALA A 137 -11.23 -6.24 -12.19
CA ALA A 137 -11.06 -4.79 -12.17
C ALA A 137 -10.09 -4.35 -11.07
N THR A 138 -10.32 -4.79 -9.82
CA THR A 138 -9.54 -4.34 -8.66
C THR A 138 -8.13 -4.92 -8.64
N ASN A 139 -8.00 -6.25 -8.89
CA ASN A 139 -6.73 -6.94 -8.67
C ASN A 139 -5.76 -6.81 -9.85
N TYR A 140 -6.27 -6.53 -11.06
CA TYR A 140 -5.48 -6.47 -12.29
C TYR A 140 -5.56 -5.12 -13.00
N LEU A 141 -6.74 -4.75 -13.53
CA LEU A 141 -6.85 -3.58 -14.41
C LEU A 141 -6.55 -2.27 -13.70
N GLY A 142 -7.08 -2.06 -12.51
CA GLY A 142 -6.80 -0.87 -11.71
C GLY A 142 -5.31 -0.71 -11.41
N LYS A 143 -4.64 -1.81 -11.08
CA LYS A 143 -3.19 -1.82 -10.83
C LYS A 143 -2.38 -1.60 -12.11
N LEU A 144 -2.78 -2.22 -13.22
CA LEU A 144 -2.13 -2.04 -14.52
C LEU A 144 -2.22 -0.57 -14.96
N GLN A 145 -3.39 0.04 -14.84
CA GLN A 145 -3.56 1.45 -15.19
C GLN A 145 -2.76 2.38 -14.27
N LEU A 146 -2.68 2.07 -12.96
CA LEU A 146 -1.85 2.82 -12.03
C LEU A 146 -0.36 2.78 -12.43
N LEU A 147 0.12 1.64 -12.93
CA LEU A 147 1.49 1.46 -13.40
C LEU A 147 1.77 2.18 -14.72
N THR A 148 0.84 2.14 -15.66
CA THR A 148 1.09 2.62 -17.03
C THR A 148 0.80 4.10 -17.21
N GLY A 149 -0.10 4.66 -16.42
CA GLY A 149 -0.55 6.06 -16.55
C GLY A 149 -1.19 6.38 -17.90
N LYS A 150 -1.46 5.36 -18.74
CA LYS A 150 -1.99 5.55 -20.09
C LYS A 150 -3.49 5.28 -20.11
N ASP A 151 -4.20 6.16 -20.80
CA ASP A 151 -5.56 5.89 -21.28
C ASP A 151 -5.47 4.79 -22.34
N SER A 152 -6.05 3.64 -22.02
CA SER A 152 -6.27 2.54 -22.96
C SER A 152 -7.64 2.70 -23.61
#